data_307ac4f46abd8cf52f0e9cb8312e7778
#
_entry.id   307ac4f46abd8cf52f0e9cb8312e7778
#
_cell.length_a   1.000
_cell.length_b   1.000
_cell.length_c   1.000
_cell.angle_alpha   90.00
_cell.angle_beta   90.00
_cell.angle_gamma   90.00
#
_symmetry.space_group_name_H-M   'P 1'
#
loop_
_entity.id
_entity.type
_entity.pdbx_description
1 polymer ?
#
loop_
_entity_poly.entity_id
_entity_poly.type
_entity_poly.pdbx_seq_one_letter_code
_entity_poly.pdbx_strand_id
1 'polypeptide(L)'
;CIFLAAFWYQLNQNSIEEIVKSIVTLSKNKIGALIVVEREISLEPFLETGVKLGGHISSELIITIFTPPSLLHDGAVIVKNDEIIGARVILPLTQNLIISKDFGTRHRAGIGITEETDAISLIVSERDGRISLAVSGKITTNLTPSEVREMLLVMCKTRREKKE
;
A
#
# COMPACT_ATOMS: atom_id res chain seq x y z
N CYS A 1 -15.52 -26.97 -9.64
CA CYS A 1 -15.07 -26.14 -8.52
C CYS A 1 -15.33 -24.66 -8.73
N ILE A 2 -16.61 -24.37 -8.84
CA ILE A 2 -17.15 -23.01 -9.06
C ILE A 2 -17.00 -22.15 -7.79
N PHE A 3 -16.71 -22.76 -6.65
CA PHE A 3 -16.67 -22.09 -5.35
C PHE A 3 -15.42 -21.27 -5.10
N LEU A 4 -14.31 -21.53 -5.75
CA LEU A 4 -13.02 -20.89 -5.45
C LEU A 4 -12.92 -19.45 -5.99
N ALA A 5 -13.57 -19.15 -7.11
CA ALA A 5 -13.51 -17.84 -7.72
C ALA A 5 -14.34 -16.76 -6.99
N ALA A 6 -15.26 -17.14 -6.09
CA ALA A 6 -16.19 -16.23 -5.41
C ALA A 6 -15.59 -15.58 -4.13
N PHE A 7 -14.41 -16.04 -3.65
CA PHE A 7 -13.87 -15.66 -2.36
C PHE A 7 -12.64 -14.76 -2.42
N TRP A 8 -12.20 -14.41 -3.61
CA TRP A 8 -10.93 -13.71 -3.81
C TRP A 8 -11.14 -12.26 -4.17
N TYR A 9 -11.57 -11.46 -3.23
CA TYR A 9 -11.36 -10.03 -3.33
C TYR A 9 -10.37 -9.59 -2.26
N GLN A 10 -9.56 -8.63 -2.59
CA GLN A 10 -8.51 -8.12 -1.70
C GLN A 10 -8.87 -6.77 -1.14
N LEU A 11 -9.57 -5.96 -1.89
CA LEU A 11 -10.10 -4.67 -1.46
C LEU A 11 -11.46 -4.44 -2.11
N ASN A 12 -12.44 -3.96 -1.34
CA ASN A 12 -13.69 -3.46 -1.91
C ASN A 12 -13.49 -2.03 -2.45
N GLN A 13 -14.48 -1.54 -3.18
CA GLN A 13 -14.41 -0.19 -3.77
C GLN A 13 -14.28 0.90 -2.71
N ASN A 14 -14.96 0.76 -1.57
CA ASN A 14 -14.86 1.73 -0.49
C ASN A 14 -13.45 1.79 0.09
N SER A 15 -12.81 0.66 0.29
CA SER A 15 -11.42 0.60 0.77
C SER A 15 -10.46 1.26 -0.23
N ILE A 16 -10.64 1.02 -1.52
CA ILE A 16 -9.85 1.66 -2.58
C ILE A 16 -10.04 3.18 -2.53
N GLU A 17 -11.26 3.67 -2.43
CA GLU A 17 -11.55 5.10 -2.34
C GLU A 17 -10.92 5.73 -1.08
N GLU A 18 -10.96 5.06 0.06
CA GLU A 18 -10.34 5.55 1.28
C GLU A 18 -8.81 5.60 1.18
N ILE A 19 -8.19 4.62 0.54
CA ILE A 19 -6.75 4.62 0.26
C ILE A 19 -6.39 5.79 -0.66
N VAL A 20 -7.10 5.95 -1.77
CA VAL A 20 -6.86 7.04 -2.73
C VAL A 20 -7.03 8.40 -2.07
N LYS A 21 -8.07 8.58 -1.27
CA LYS A 21 -8.34 9.81 -0.52
C LYS A 21 -7.21 10.15 0.45
N SER A 22 -6.68 9.15 1.15
CA SER A 22 -5.54 9.33 2.04
C SER A 22 -4.28 9.75 1.28
N ILE A 23 -4.01 9.12 0.14
CA ILE A 23 -2.85 9.42 -0.70
C ILE A 23 -2.90 10.86 -1.23
N VAL A 24 -4.07 11.32 -1.63
CA VAL A 24 -4.27 12.72 -2.08
C VAL A 24 -3.86 13.70 -0.98
N THR A 25 -4.33 13.49 0.24
CA THR A 25 -4.01 14.37 1.37
C THR A 25 -2.53 14.30 1.73
N LEU A 26 -1.97 13.09 1.81
CA LEU A 26 -0.54 12.89 2.12
C LEU A 26 0.36 13.51 1.05
N SER A 27 0.03 13.34 -0.21
CA SER A 27 0.75 13.93 -1.34
C SER A 27 0.73 15.45 -1.30
N LYS A 28 -0.44 16.04 -1.10
CA LYS A 28 -0.63 17.49 -1.03
C LYS A 28 0.18 18.14 0.10
N ASN A 29 0.31 17.44 1.23
CA ASN A 29 1.06 17.91 2.39
C ASN A 29 2.51 17.40 2.42
N LYS A 30 2.97 16.70 1.40
CA LYS A 30 4.31 16.12 1.31
C LYS A 30 4.66 15.28 2.54
N ILE A 31 3.72 14.46 2.98
CA ILE A 31 3.92 13.51 4.07
C ILE A 31 4.31 12.17 3.46
N GLY A 32 5.51 11.69 3.79
CA GLY A 32 5.99 10.40 3.31
C GLY A 32 5.12 9.24 3.81
N ALA A 33 4.79 8.33 2.91
CA ALA A 33 3.95 7.18 3.23
C ALA A 33 4.33 5.95 2.40
N LEU A 34 4.13 4.79 2.99
CA LEU A 34 4.27 3.49 2.33
C LEU A 34 3.11 2.60 2.76
N ILE A 35 2.21 2.32 1.83
CA ILE A 35 1.07 1.45 2.03
C ILE A 35 1.26 0.21 1.18
N VAL A 36 1.24 -0.97 1.81
CA VAL A 36 1.44 -2.24 1.13
C VAL A 36 0.18 -3.08 1.22
N VAL A 37 -0.34 -3.46 0.08
CA VAL A 37 -1.55 -4.29 -0.04
C VAL A 37 -1.14 -5.74 -0.20
N GLU A 38 -1.46 -6.57 0.80
CA GLU A 38 -1.29 -8.02 0.73
C GLU A 38 -2.27 -8.60 -0.27
N ARG A 39 -1.77 -9.50 -1.11
CA ARG A 39 -2.60 -10.26 -2.03
C ARG A 39 -2.62 -11.75 -1.64
N GLU A 40 -2.08 -12.65 -2.44
CA GLU A 40 -2.13 -14.09 -2.14
C GLU A 40 -1.01 -14.52 -1.19
N ILE A 41 0.18 -13.91 -1.31
CA ILE A 41 1.32 -14.23 -0.46
C ILE A 41 1.20 -13.47 0.85
N SER A 42 1.20 -14.19 1.97
CA SER A 42 1.07 -13.61 3.30
C SER A 42 2.25 -12.71 3.66
N LEU A 43 1.94 -11.52 4.19
CA LEU A 43 2.92 -10.60 4.76
C LEU A 43 3.08 -10.78 6.27
N GLU A 44 2.44 -11.79 6.86
CA GLU A 44 2.52 -12.09 8.30
C GLU A 44 3.96 -12.14 8.84
N PRO A 45 4.95 -12.73 8.14
CA PRO A 45 6.34 -12.73 8.61
C PRO A 45 6.92 -11.34 8.85
N PHE A 46 6.46 -10.32 8.12
CA PHE A 46 6.94 -8.94 8.26
C PHE A 46 6.24 -8.18 9.36
N LEU A 47 5.03 -8.56 9.74
CA LEU A 47 4.25 -7.88 10.80
C LEU A 47 4.95 -7.92 12.15
N GLU A 48 5.78 -8.91 12.40
CA GLU A 48 6.56 -9.05 13.65
C GLU A 48 7.50 -7.86 13.88
N THR A 49 7.91 -7.17 12.82
CA THR A 49 8.81 -6.01 12.90
C THR A 49 8.10 -4.72 13.31
N GLY A 50 6.78 -4.68 13.21
CA GLY A 50 5.98 -3.49 13.44
C GLY A 50 4.97 -3.66 14.56
N VAL A 51 3.95 -2.82 14.51
CA VAL A 51 2.82 -2.84 15.44
C VAL A 51 1.64 -3.50 14.75
N LYS A 52 1.13 -4.58 15.31
CA LYS A 52 -0.08 -5.24 14.81
C LYS A 52 -1.30 -4.39 15.13
N LEU A 53 -2.14 -4.20 14.14
CA LEU A 53 -3.38 -3.46 14.24
C LEU A 53 -4.53 -4.33 13.74
N GLY A 54 -5.74 -3.89 14.01
CA GLY A 54 -6.96 -4.52 13.49
C GLY A 54 -8.03 -3.45 13.38
N GLY A 55 -8.13 -2.81 12.24
CA GLY A 55 -9.09 -1.74 12.02
C GLY A 55 -9.50 -1.61 10.57
N HIS A 56 -10.69 -1.08 10.33
CA HIS A 56 -11.15 -0.78 8.99
C HIS A 56 -10.27 0.24 8.31
N ILE A 57 -10.10 0.09 7.01
CA ILE A 57 -9.42 1.08 6.18
C ILE A 57 -10.25 2.36 6.17
N SER A 58 -9.69 3.44 6.67
CA SER A 58 -10.26 4.78 6.58
C SER A 58 -9.15 5.78 6.24
N SER A 59 -9.50 6.81 5.49
CA SER A 59 -8.54 7.85 5.14
C SER A 59 -8.01 8.54 6.40
N GLU A 60 -8.89 8.78 7.38
CA GLU A 60 -8.52 9.41 8.66
C GLU A 60 -7.47 8.59 9.41
N LEU A 61 -7.63 7.27 9.47
CA LEU A 61 -6.69 6.40 10.16
C LEU A 61 -5.33 6.37 9.44
N ILE A 62 -5.33 6.22 8.12
CA ILE A 62 -4.10 6.22 7.31
C ILE A 62 -3.36 7.54 7.46
N ILE A 63 -4.05 8.67 7.32
CA ILE A 63 -3.46 10.00 7.45
C ILE A 63 -2.88 10.19 8.86
N THR A 64 -3.61 9.78 9.89
CA THR A 64 -3.17 9.87 11.28
C THR A 64 -1.90 9.06 11.52
N ILE A 65 -1.83 7.84 10.97
CA ILE A 65 -0.66 6.98 11.12
C ILE A 65 0.60 7.65 10.54
N PHE A 66 0.51 8.22 9.35
CA PHE A 66 1.69 8.77 8.67
C PHE A 66 2.04 10.20 9.06
N THR A 67 1.12 10.95 9.63
CA THR A 67 1.37 12.36 9.97
C THR A 67 2.25 12.46 11.22
N PRO A 68 3.49 13.00 11.12
CA PRO A 68 4.33 13.20 12.28
C PRO A 68 3.67 14.14 13.31
N PRO A 69 3.88 13.97 14.61
CA PRO A 69 4.84 13.07 15.27
C PRO A 69 4.26 11.69 15.67
N SER A 70 3.39 11.12 14.87
CA SER A 70 2.84 9.78 15.11
C SER A 70 3.94 8.76 15.45
N LEU A 71 3.70 7.90 16.41
CA LEU A 71 4.60 6.80 16.76
C LEU A 71 4.66 5.71 15.68
N LEU A 72 3.75 5.74 14.71
CA LEU A 72 3.57 4.70 13.70
C LEU A 72 3.99 5.15 12.30
N HIS A 73 4.49 6.37 12.12
CA HIS A 73 4.72 6.94 10.78
C HIS A 73 5.93 6.36 10.06
N ASP A 74 6.92 5.86 10.80
CA ASP A 74 8.19 5.38 10.23
C ASP A 74 8.12 3.88 9.94
N GLY A 75 7.87 3.55 8.70
CA GLY A 75 7.68 2.18 8.22
C GLY A 75 6.46 2.05 7.32
N ALA A 76 6.08 0.82 7.04
CA ALA A 76 4.95 0.51 6.17
C ALA A 76 3.66 0.26 6.95
N VAL A 77 2.55 0.66 6.36
CA VAL A 77 1.21 0.20 6.71
C VAL A 77 0.88 -1.00 5.84
N ILE A 78 0.45 -2.08 6.45
CA ILE A 78 0.00 -3.29 5.75
C ILE A 78 -1.52 -3.34 5.76
N VAL A 79 -2.06 -3.55 4.58
CA VAL A 79 -3.50 -3.65 4.33
C VAL A 79 -3.82 -5.04 3.81
N LYS A 80 -4.84 -5.65 4.36
CA LYS A 80 -5.36 -6.96 3.95
C LYS A 80 -6.87 -7.01 4.10
N ASN A 81 -7.58 -7.41 3.04
CA ASN A 81 -9.03 -7.66 3.08
C ASN A 81 -9.82 -6.54 3.79
N ASP A 82 -9.69 -5.32 3.34
CA ASP A 82 -10.39 -4.14 3.87
C ASP A 82 -9.99 -3.72 5.29
N GLU A 83 -8.91 -4.28 5.83
CA GLU A 83 -8.39 -3.93 7.14
C GLU A 83 -6.95 -3.44 7.09
N ILE A 84 -6.61 -2.53 8.00
CA ILE A 84 -5.22 -2.21 8.34
C ILE A 84 -4.78 -3.21 9.40
N ILE A 85 -3.83 -4.08 9.06
CA ILE A 85 -3.36 -5.16 9.93
C ILE A 85 -2.04 -4.85 10.63
N GLY A 86 -1.33 -3.83 10.20
CA GLY A 86 -0.09 -3.41 10.83
C GLY A 86 0.39 -2.05 10.38
N ALA A 87 1.22 -1.44 11.20
CA ALA A 87 1.90 -0.18 10.92
C ALA A 87 3.33 -0.23 11.45
N ARG A 88 4.15 0.70 11.02
CA ARG A 88 5.59 0.75 11.35
C ARG A 88 6.30 -0.57 11.03
N VAL A 89 5.89 -1.22 9.98
CA VAL A 89 6.46 -2.48 9.53
C VAL A 89 7.73 -2.22 8.73
N ILE A 90 8.80 -2.95 9.05
CA ILE A 90 10.08 -2.87 8.35
C ILE A 90 10.08 -3.91 7.23
N LEU A 91 10.33 -3.47 6.02
CA LEU A 91 10.35 -4.30 4.83
C LEU A 91 11.75 -4.37 4.23
N PRO A 92 12.05 -5.45 3.45
CA PRO A 92 13.34 -5.57 2.81
C PRO A 92 13.54 -4.46 1.76
N LEU A 93 14.73 -3.88 1.75
CA LEU A 93 15.11 -2.87 0.76
C LEU A 93 15.55 -3.55 -0.55
N THR A 94 15.13 -3.02 -1.67
CA THR A 94 15.62 -3.51 -2.96
C THR A 94 17.14 -3.39 -3.05
N GLN A 95 17.77 -4.40 -3.64
CA GLN A 95 19.20 -4.41 -3.93
C GLN A 95 19.51 -3.96 -5.37
N ASN A 96 18.49 -3.54 -6.12
CA ASN A 96 18.67 -3.09 -7.50
C ASN A 96 19.40 -1.75 -7.52
N LEU A 97 20.60 -1.74 -8.09
CA LEU A 97 21.47 -0.56 -8.19
C LEU A 97 21.07 0.42 -9.31
N ILE A 98 20.17 0.00 -10.20
CA ILE A 98 19.73 0.80 -11.36
C ILE A 98 18.58 1.74 -10.99
N ILE A 99 18.12 1.73 -9.74
CA ILE A 99 17.03 2.59 -9.29
C ILE A 99 17.50 4.04 -9.16
N SER A 100 16.57 4.96 -9.43
CA SER A 100 16.83 6.39 -9.29
C SER A 100 17.44 6.74 -7.94
N LYS A 101 18.45 7.59 -7.95
CA LYS A 101 19.07 8.15 -6.73
C LYS A 101 18.10 9.03 -5.94
N ASP A 102 17.02 9.47 -6.56
CA ASP A 102 15.98 10.29 -5.92
C ASP A 102 15.06 9.47 -4.98
N PHE A 103 15.17 8.14 -5.01
CA PHE A 103 14.38 7.27 -4.16
C PHE A 103 14.99 7.12 -2.78
N GLY A 104 14.21 7.46 -1.77
CA GLY A 104 14.57 7.23 -0.38
C GLY A 104 14.22 5.82 0.11
N THR A 105 14.27 5.65 1.43
CA THR A 105 14.05 4.36 2.09
C THR A 105 12.65 3.78 1.82
N ARG A 106 11.61 4.61 1.83
CA ARG A 106 10.23 4.16 1.55
C ARG A 106 10.09 3.59 0.15
N HIS A 107 10.68 4.23 -0.85
CA HIS A 107 10.66 3.72 -2.22
C HIS A 107 11.38 2.38 -2.32
N ARG A 108 12.55 2.28 -1.72
CA ARG A 108 13.36 1.05 -1.73
C ARG A 108 12.67 -0.10 -1.00
N ALA A 109 12.02 0.18 0.12
CA ALA A 109 11.23 -0.80 0.85
C ALA A 109 9.99 -1.24 0.06
N GLY A 110 9.31 -0.29 -0.54
CA GLY A 110 8.15 -0.58 -1.41
C GLY A 110 8.50 -1.45 -2.60
N ILE A 111 9.62 -1.20 -3.24
CA ILE A 111 10.11 -2.06 -4.34
C ILE A 111 10.53 -3.43 -3.77
N GLY A 112 11.29 -3.45 -2.69
CA GLY A 112 11.84 -4.68 -2.11
C GLY A 112 10.78 -5.71 -1.74
N ILE A 113 9.69 -5.29 -1.12
CA ILE A 113 8.60 -6.23 -0.77
C ILE A 113 7.91 -6.79 -2.01
N THR A 114 7.84 -6.04 -3.09
CA THR A 114 7.23 -6.51 -4.34
C THR A 114 8.14 -7.42 -5.15
N GLU A 115 9.42 -7.46 -4.85
CA GLU A 115 10.36 -8.43 -5.42
C GLU A 115 10.20 -9.82 -4.79
N GLU A 116 9.82 -9.86 -3.51
CA GLU A 116 9.71 -11.11 -2.73
C GLU A 116 8.28 -11.67 -2.67
N THR A 117 7.29 -10.83 -2.91
CA THR A 117 5.88 -11.19 -2.80
C THR A 117 5.06 -10.63 -3.97
N ASP A 118 3.80 -11.02 -4.06
CA ASP A 118 2.86 -10.46 -5.02
C ASP A 118 2.14 -9.19 -4.51
N ALA A 119 2.64 -8.60 -3.43
CA ALA A 119 2.07 -7.39 -2.86
C ALA A 119 2.17 -6.18 -3.81
N ILE A 120 1.31 -5.22 -3.59
CA ILE A 120 1.34 -3.92 -4.26
C ILE A 120 1.77 -2.88 -3.24
N SER A 121 2.71 -2.03 -3.60
CA SER A 121 3.17 -0.93 -2.76
C SER A 121 2.74 0.42 -3.34
N LEU A 122 2.18 1.27 -2.48
CA LEU A 122 1.89 2.66 -2.79
C LEU A 122 2.82 3.54 -1.97
N ILE A 123 3.52 4.45 -2.63
CA ILE A 123 4.51 5.31 -2.01
C ILE A 123 4.18 6.77 -2.26
N VAL A 124 4.21 7.58 -1.20
CA VAL A 124 4.16 9.04 -1.29
C VAL A 124 5.52 9.57 -0.86
N SER A 125 6.15 10.37 -1.74
CA SER A 125 7.42 10.99 -1.44
C SER A 125 7.24 12.18 -0.47
N GLU A 126 8.01 12.19 0.60
CA GLU A 126 8.04 13.35 1.51
C GLU A 126 8.79 14.54 0.93
N ARG A 127 9.58 14.33 -0.11
CA ARG A 127 10.40 15.34 -0.75
C ARG A 127 9.57 16.25 -1.68
N ASP A 128 8.73 15.66 -2.52
CA ASP A 128 7.96 16.37 -3.54
C ASP A 128 6.49 15.99 -3.62
N GLY A 129 6.04 15.02 -2.82
CA GLY A 129 4.66 14.55 -2.81
C GLY A 129 4.28 13.62 -3.95
N ARG A 130 5.22 13.24 -4.82
CA ARG A 130 4.92 12.33 -5.94
C ARG A 130 4.41 11.00 -5.45
N ILE A 131 3.42 10.50 -6.16
CA ILE A 131 2.79 9.21 -5.90
C ILE A 131 3.37 8.17 -6.82
N SER A 132 3.78 7.05 -6.26
CA SER A 132 4.34 5.92 -7.01
C SER A 132 3.64 4.62 -6.61
N LEU A 133 3.65 3.66 -7.53
CA LEU A 133 3.15 2.31 -7.28
C LEU A 133 4.21 1.32 -7.74
N ALA A 134 4.50 0.32 -6.90
CA ALA A 134 5.39 -0.78 -7.23
C ALA A 134 4.64 -2.10 -7.23
N VAL A 135 4.95 -2.94 -8.21
CA VAL A 135 4.46 -4.32 -8.33
C VAL A 135 5.50 -5.14 -9.07
N SER A 136 5.74 -6.36 -8.62
CA SER A 136 6.72 -7.29 -9.22
C SER A 136 8.11 -6.66 -9.45
N GLY A 137 8.56 -5.89 -8.48
CA GLY A 137 9.86 -5.22 -8.52
C GLY A 137 9.95 -3.99 -9.42
N LYS A 138 8.86 -3.58 -10.04
CA LYS A 138 8.82 -2.43 -10.95
C LYS A 138 8.02 -1.29 -10.35
N ILE A 139 8.60 -0.10 -10.36
CA ILE A 139 7.95 1.11 -9.85
C ILE A 139 7.52 2.03 -11.00
N THR A 140 6.31 2.55 -10.89
CA THR A 140 5.77 3.59 -11.75
C THR A 140 5.59 4.85 -10.91
N THR A 141 6.18 5.94 -11.34
CA THR A 141 6.21 7.20 -10.58
C THR A 141 5.31 8.27 -11.16
N ASN A 142 5.08 9.32 -10.36
CA ASN A 142 4.33 10.49 -10.78
C ASN A 142 2.91 10.18 -11.24
N LEU A 143 2.25 9.30 -10.50
CA LEU A 143 0.87 8.88 -10.77
C LEU A 143 -0.13 9.93 -10.28
N THR A 144 -1.22 10.07 -11.03
CA THR A 144 -2.39 10.82 -10.56
C THR A 144 -3.24 9.95 -9.65
N PRO A 145 -4.07 10.54 -8.77
CA PRO A 145 -5.01 9.75 -7.96
C PRO A 145 -5.93 8.86 -8.79
N SER A 146 -6.37 9.33 -9.95
CA SER A 146 -7.20 8.56 -10.88
C SER A 146 -6.48 7.32 -11.41
N GLU A 147 -5.21 7.47 -11.78
CA GLU A 147 -4.37 6.34 -12.22
C GLU A 147 -4.17 5.31 -11.10
N VAL A 148 -3.93 5.76 -9.86
CA VAL A 148 -3.83 4.85 -8.71
C VAL A 148 -5.13 4.08 -8.51
N ARG A 149 -6.27 4.76 -8.58
CA ARG A 149 -7.60 4.12 -8.47
C ARG A 149 -7.78 3.02 -9.50
N GLU A 150 -7.51 3.32 -10.77
CA GLU A 150 -7.60 2.36 -11.87
C GLU A 150 -6.69 1.15 -11.66
N MET A 151 -5.44 1.38 -11.27
CA MET A 151 -4.48 0.32 -11.03
C MET A 151 -4.93 -0.59 -9.88
N LEU A 152 -5.44 -0.04 -8.78
CA LEU A 152 -5.95 -0.82 -7.65
C LEU A 152 -7.20 -1.61 -8.04
N LEU A 153 -8.10 -1.04 -8.82
CA LEU A 153 -9.30 -1.75 -9.32
C LEU A 153 -8.94 -2.95 -10.19
N VAL A 154 -7.90 -2.82 -11.01
CA VAL A 154 -7.44 -3.89 -11.89
C VAL A 154 -6.66 -4.96 -11.11
N MET A 155 -5.76 -4.55 -10.22
CA MET A 155 -4.82 -5.44 -9.54
C MET A 155 -5.42 -6.10 -8.29
N CYS A 156 -6.33 -5.39 -7.59
CA CYS A 156 -7.05 -5.93 -6.43
C CYS A 156 -8.43 -6.36 -6.89
N LYS A 157 -8.65 -7.67 -7.00
CA LYS A 157 -9.95 -8.20 -7.40
C LYS A 157 -11.02 -7.77 -6.40
N THR A 158 -11.94 -6.92 -6.86
CA THR A 158 -13.11 -6.54 -6.08
C THR A 158 -14.14 -7.67 -6.14
N ARG A 159 -14.77 -7.93 -5.00
CA ARG A 159 -15.89 -8.87 -4.96
C ARG A 159 -16.99 -8.35 -5.90
N ARG A 160 -17.30 -9.09 -6.94
CA ARG A 160 -18.53 -8.87 -7.69
C ARG A 160 -19.68 -9.26 -6.77
N GLU A 161 -20.51 -8.31 -6.39
CA GLU A 161 -21.80 -8.65 -5.81
C GLU A 161 -22.51 -9.58 -6.78
N LYS A 162 -22.90 -10.77 -6.29
CA LYS A 162 -23.85 -11.58 -7.03
C LYS A 162 -25.12 -10.73 -7.12
N LYS A 163 -25.44 -10.25 -8.31
CA LYS A 163 -26.81 -9.86 -8.59
C LYS A 163 -27.64 -11.13 -8.46
N GLU A 164 -28.40 -11.19 -7.41
CA GLU A 164 -29.49 -12.17 -7.31
C GLU A 164 -30.47 -11.98 -8.44
#